data_0f3fbbf7a70bc7896673de0181e9e622
#
_entry.id   0f3fbbf7a70bc7896673de0181e9e622
#
_cell.length_a   1.000
_cell.length_b   1.000
_cell.length_c   1.000
_cell.angle_alpha   90.00
_cell.angle_beta   90.00
_cell.angle_gamma   90.00
#
_symmetry.space_group_name_H-M   'P 1'
#
loop_
_entity.id
_entity.type
_entity.pdbx_description
1 polymer ?
#
loop_
_entity_poly.entity_id
_entity_poly.type
_entity_poly.pdbx_seq_one_letter_code
_entity_poly.pdbx_strand_id
1 'polypeptide(L)'
;MPGGDVFLAIASPVRRALLDTLRQGPAPVRDLAADFSISRPAVSQHLRVLRLADLVSESQVGREHQYRLNPEPLQDVRARVTSYERFWKERLIGLRDLLDSGR
;
A
#
# COMPACT_ATOMS: atom_id res chain seq x y z
N MET A 1 14.12 12.95 7.78
CA MET A 1 13.64 11.59 7.62
C MET A 1 13.84 11.14 6.20
N PRO A 2 14.62 10.13 5.99
CA PRO A 2 14.76 9.59 4.64
C PRO A 2 13.48 8.90 4.23
N GLY A 3 13.07 9.15 3.03
CA GLY A 3 11.90 8.52 2.45
C GLY A 3 10.60 9.01 3.00
N GLY A 4 9.54 8.40 2.59
CA GLY A 4 8.18 8.66 3.05
C GLY A 4 7.71 7.61 4.03
N ASP A 5 6.56 7.87 4.59
CA ASP A 5 5.90 6.95 5.53
C ASP A 5 5.04 5.97 4.74
N VAL A 6 5.29 4.67 4.91
CA VAL A 6 4.53 3.63 4.22
C VAL A 6 3.04 3.68 4.59
N PHE A 7 2.72 4.00 5.83
CA PHE A 7 1.32 4.08 6.27
C PHE A 7 0.59 5.23 5.59
N LEU A 8 1.23 6.39 5.49
CA LEU A 8 0.66 7.53 4.76
C LEU A 8 0.54 7.22 3.27
N ALA A 9 1.54 6.54 2.71
CA ALA A 9 1.52 6.21 1.29
C ALA A 9 0.33 5.33 0.91
N ILE A 10 -0.03 4.36 1.75
CA ILE A 10 -1.16 3.47 1.47
C ILE A 10 -2.50 4.01 2.00
N ALA A 11 -2.52 5.22 2.56
CA ALA A 11 -3.75 5.80 3.09
C ALA A 11 -4.68 6.36 2.00
N SER A 12 -4.24 6.38 0.76
CA SER A 12 -5.01 6.89 -0.37
C SER A 12 -5.60 5.75 -1.18
N PRO A 13 -6.92 5.79 -1.49
CA PRO A 13 -7.52 4.78 -2.37
C PRO A 13 -6.86 4.73 -3.75
N VAL A 14 -6.48 5.88 -4.31
CA VAL A 14 -5.80 5.92 -5.61
C VAL A 14 -4.46 5.23 -5.54
N ARG A 15 -3.68 5.51 -4.50
CA ARG A 15 -2.36 4.88 -4.36
C ARG A 15 -2.48 3.38 -4.13
N ARG A 16 -3.47 2.92 -3.35
CA ARG A 16 -3.70 1.48 -3.20
C ARG A 16 -4.06 0.83 -4.53
N ALA A 17 -4.89 1.50 -5.34
CA ALA A 17 -5.26 0.99 -6.65
C ALA A 17 -4.06 0.92 -7.60
N LEU A 18 -3.15 1.89 -7.52
CA LEU A 18 -1.91 1.86 -8.30
C LEU A 18 -1.04 0.65 -7.89
N LEU A 19 -0.93 0.39 -6.60
CA LEU A 19 -0.18 -0.77 -6.12
C LEU A 19 -0.83 -2.08 -6.59
N ASP A 20 -2.16 -2.14 -6.59
CA ASP A 20 -2.88 -3.31 -7.08
C ASP A 20 -2.59 -3.58 -8.55
N THR A 21 -2.55 -2.54 -9.36
CA THR A 21 -2.20 -2.68 -10.77
C THR A 21 -0.76 -3.18 -10.93
N LEU A 22 0.16 -2.62 -10.15
CA LEU A 22 1.57 -2.98 -10.24
C LEU A 22 1.88 -4.38 -9.71
N ARG A 23 0.98 -4.99 -8.95
CA ARG A 23 1.10 -6.40 -8.56
C ARG A 23 1.12 -7.33 -9.77
N GLN A 24 0.55 -6.90 -10.88
CA GLN A 24 0.49 -7.70 -12.10
C GLN A 24 1.75 -7.58 -12.96
N GLY A 25 2.58 -6.59 -12.68
CA GLY A 25 3.83 -6.38 -13.39
C GLY A 25 4.18 -4.91 -13.53
N PRO A 26 5.42 -4.61 -13.95
CA PRO A 26 5.84 -3.23 -14.18
C PRO A 26 5.00 -2.57 -15.27
N ALA A 27 4.78 -1.27 -15.14
CA ALA A 27 3.99 -0.50 -16.09
C ALA A 27 4.46 0.94 -16.18
N PRO A 28 4.36 1.57 -17.37
CA PRO A 28 4.63 2.99 -17.51
C PRO A 28 3.48 3.83 -16.98
N VAL A 29 3.76 5.09 -16.69
CA VAL A 29 2.77 6.00 -16.11
C VAL A 29 1.53 6.15 -17.00
N ARG A 30 1.70 6.13 -18.33
CA ARG A 30 0.56 6.27 -19.24
C ARG A 30 -0.45 5.14 -19.08
N ASP A 31 0.03 3.92 -18.89
CA ASP A 31 -0.83 2.76 -18.70
C ASP A 31 -1.52 2.82 -17.35
N LEU A 32 -0.77 3.23 -16.33
CA LEU A 32 -1.33 3.41 -14.99
C LEU A 32 -2.40 4.49 -14.97
N ALA A 33 -2.15 5.60 -15.67
CA ALA A 33 -3.10 6.72 -15.71
C ALA A 33 -4.37 6.40 -16.49
N ALA A 34 -4.30 5.46 -17.44
CA ALA A 34 -5.45 5.12 -18.28
C ALA A 34 -6.63 4.58 -17.48
N ASP A 35 -6.38 3.96 -16.33
CA ASP A 35 -7.41 3.34 -15.50
C ASP A 35 -8.04 4.31 -14.51
N PHE A 36 -7.62 5.56 -14.49
CA PHE A 36 -8.08 6.53 -13.50
C PHE A 36 -8.73 7.73 -14.16
N SER A 37 -9.71 8.33 -13.47
CA SER A 37 -10.39 9.53 -13.91
C SER A 37 -9.66 10.82 -13.55
N ILE A 38 -8.43 10.72 -13.05
CA ILE A 38 -7.60 11.86 -12.68
C ILE A 38 -6.53 12.09 -13.76
N SER A 39 -5.92 13.26 -13.73
CA SER A 39 -4.94 13.63 -14.75
C SER A 39 -3.65 12.82 -14.60
N ARG A 40 -2.91 12.70 -15.70
CA ARG A 40 -1.62 12.04 -15.70
C ARG A 40 -0.62 12.68 -14.73
N PRO A 41 -0.53 14.03 -14.63
CA PRO A 41 0.29 14.64 -13.59
C PRO A 41 -0.11 14.26 -12.17
N ALA A 42 -1.41 14.11 -11.91
CA ALA A 42 -1.88 13.68 -10.58
C ALA A 42 -1.44 12.25 -10.28
N VAL A 43 -1.52 11.35 -11.25
CA VAL A 43 -1.02 9.97 -11.10
C VAL A 43 0.48 9.99 -10.82
N SER A 44 1.24 10.84 -11.53
CA SER A 44 2.68 10.97 -11.31
C SER A 44 3.00 11.42 -9.88
N GLN A 45 2.19 12.33 -9.32
CA GLN A 45 2.37 12.77 -7.93
C GLN A 45 2.11 11.64 -6.94
N HIS A 46 1.08 10.84 -7.17
CA HIS A 46 0.82 9.67 -6.34
C HIS A 46 1.96 8.66 -6.42
N LEU A 47 2.49 8.43 -7.61
CA LEU A 47 3.64 7.53 -7.79
C LEU A 47 4.89 8.06 -7.07
N ARG A 48 5.07 9.38 -7.03
CA ARG A 48 6.18 9.99 -6.29
C ARG A 48 6.06 9.70 -4.79
N VAL A 49 4.86 9.84 -4.23
CA VAL A 49 4.61 9.52 -2.81
C VAL A 49 4.96 8.05 -2.53
N LEU A 50 4.52 7.15 -3.40
CA LEU A 50 4.82 5.72 -3.28
C LEU A 50 6.32 5.45 -3.38
N ARG A 51 7.02 6.14 -4.27
CA ARG A 51 8.46 5.99 -4.43
C ARG A 51 9.23 6.48 -3.21
N LEU A 52 8.81 7.60 -2.63
CA LEU A 52 9.43 8.12 -1.42
C LEU A 52 9.27 7.18 -0.22
N ALA A 53 8.23 6.36 -0.23
CA ALA A 53 8.01 5.33 0.78
C ALA A 53 8.64 3.98 0.38
N ASP A 54 9.40 3.95 -0.69
CA ASP A 54 10.07 2.75 -1.24
C ASP A 54 9.10 1.62 -1.63
N LEU A 55 7.82 1.96 -1.84
CA LEU A 55 6.81 0.99 -2.28
C LEU A 55 6.85 0.73 -3.77
N VAL A 56 7.41 1.66 -4.53
CA VAL A 56 7.64 1.48 -5.96
C VAL A 56 9.05 1.96 -6.30
N SER A 57 9.61 1.36 -7.31
CA SER A 57 10.86 1.81 -7.93
C SER A 57 10.56 2.23 -9.36
N GLU A 58 11.40 3.11 -9.87
CA GLU A 58 11.30 3.60 -11.24
C GLU A 58 12.53 3.16 -12.00
N SER A 59 12.34 2.64 -13.22
CA SER A 59 13.44 2.31 -14.10
C SER A 59 13.11 2.79 -15.50
N GLN A 60 14.13 3.04 -16.30
CA GLN A 60 13.97 3.44 -17.67
C GLN A 60 14.18 2.25 -18.57
N VAL A 61 13.18 1.96 -19.41
CA VAL A 61 13.24 0.90 -20.41
C VAL A 61 13.03 1.57 -21.78
N GLY A 62 14.12 1.66 -22.54
CA GLY A 62 14.09 2.44 -23.77
C GLY A 62 13.85 3.91 -23.48
N ARG A 63 12.77 4.46 -24.02
CA ARG A 63 12.38 5.86 -23.80
C ARG A 63 11.31 6.01 -22.73
N GLU A 64 10.88 4.93 -22.11
CA GLU A 64 9.79 4.94 -21.15
C GLU A 64 10.32 4.75 -19.74
N HIS A 65 9.70 5.47 -18.80
CA HIS A 65 9.87 5.22 -17.38
C HIS A 65 8.81 4.21 -16.96
N GLN A 66 9.26 3.11 -16.35
CA GLN A 66 8.37 2.09 -15.82
C GLN A 66 8.46 2.06 -14.31
N TYR A 67 7.34 1.80 -13.70
CA TYR A 67 7.22 1.65 -12.26
C TYR A 67 7.03 0.18 -11.91
N ARG A 68 7.62 -0.24 -10.81
CA ARG A 68 7.58 -1.61 -10.32
C ARG A 68 7.25 -1.60 -8.84
N LEU A 69 6.39 -2.51 -8.43
CA LEU A 69 6.06 -2.69 -7.01
C LEU A 69 7.27 -3.25 -6.27
N ASN A 70 7.57 -2.63 -5.13
CA ASN A 70 8.49 -3.18 -4.15
C ASN A 70 7.68 -3.48 -2.88
N PRO A 71 7.41 -4.75 -2.57
CA PRO A 71 6.53 -5.07 -1.45
C PRO A 71 7.19 -5.01 -0.08
N GLU A 72 8.52 -4.88 0.00
CA GLU A 72 9.25 -4.97 1.27
C GLU A 72 8.74 -4.02 2.35
N PRO A 73 8.50 -2.72 2.07
CA PRO A 73 8.01 -1.82 3.12
C PRO A 73 6.66 -2.22 3.71
N LEU A 74 5.89 -3.05 3.01
CA LEU A 74 4.62 -3.55 3.52
C LEU A 74 4.78 -4.47 4.73
N GLN A 75 5.99 -4.96 5.00
CA GLN A 75 6.27 -5.74 6.21
C GLN A 75 5.99 -4.93 7.47
N ASP A 76 6.27 -3.62 7.46
CA ASP A 76 5.97 -2.75 8.60
C ASP A 76 4.47 -2.64 8.83
N VAL A 77 3.70 -2.57 7.74
CA VAL A 77 2.24 -2.56 7.81
C VAL A 77 1.73 -3.87 8.39
N ARG A 78 2.26 -4.98 7.90
CA ARG A 78 1.90 -6.31 8.39
C ARG A 78 2.18 -6.45 9.88
N ALA A 79 3.36 -6.01 10.33
CA ALA A 79 3.71 -6.07 11.73
C ALA A 79 2.74 -5.29 12.60
N ARG A 80 2.33 -4.12 12.14
CA ARG A 80 1.37 -3.28 12.84
C ARG A 80 0.00 -3.94 12.90
N VAL A 81 -0.46 -4.47 11.76
CA VAL A 81 -1.75 -5.18 11.70
C VAL A 81 -1.73 -6.42 12.59
N THR A 82 -0.62 -7.17 12.60
CA THR A 82 -0.47 -8.35 13.47
C THR A 82 -0.59 -7.97 14.94
N SER A 83 -0.01 -6.82 15.33
CA SER A 83 -0.13 -6.29 16.69
C SER A 83 -1.59 -6.02 17.05
N TYR A 84 -2.33 -5.40 16.13
CA TYR A 84 -3.75 -5.13 16.33
C TYR A 84 -4.58 -6.41 16.35
N GLU A 85 -4.22 -7.40 15.54
CA GLU A 85 -4.89 -8.70 15.53
C GLU A 85 -4.80 -9.39 16.89
N ARG A 86 -3.64 -9.37 17.52
CA ARG A 86 -3.45 -9.95 18.85
C ARG A 86 -4.39 -9.30 19.86
N PHE A 87 -4.43 -7.98 19.85
CA PHE A 87 -5.30 -7.22 20.73
C PHE A 87 -6.77 -7.58 20.47
N TRP A 88 -7.15 -7.68 19.22
CA TRP A 88 -8.49 -8.00 18.81
C TRP A 88 -8.88 -9.43 19.21
N LYS A 89 -7.98 -10.40 19.02
CA LYS A 89 -8.20 -11.79 19.41
C LYS A 89 -8.36 -11.93 20.93
N GLU A 90 -7.55 -11.24 21.69
CA GLU A 90 -7.68 -11.24 23.16
C GLU A 90 -9.02 -10.71 23.59
N ARG A 91 -9.52 -9.65 22.93
CA ARG A 91 -10.83 -9.09 23.20
C ARG A 91 -11.95 -10.07 22.89
N LEU A 92 -11.84 -10.78 21.78
CA LEU A 92 -12.83 -11.78 21.39
C LEU A 92 -12.85 -12.97 22.37
N ILE A 93 -11.68 -13.43 22.80
CA ILE A 93 -11.57 -14.48 23.80
C ILE A 93 -12.18 -14.03 25.12
N GLY A 94 -11.85 -12.83 25.57
CA GLY A 94 -12.42 -12.27 26.79
C GLY A 94 -13.93 -12.17 26.75
N LEU A 95 -14.48 -11.73 25.62
CA LEU A 95 -15.93 -11.67 25.44
C LEU A 95 -16.57 -13.05 25.46
N ARG A 96 -15.94 -14.02 24.82
CA ARG A 96 -16.41 -15.42 24.82
C ARG A 96 -16.44 -15.97 26.26
N ASP A 97 -15.38 -15.74 27.02
CA ASP A 97 -15.30 -16.21 28.39
C ASP A 97 -16.40 -15.57 29.26
N LEU A 98 -16.68 -14.28 29.06
CA LEU A 98 -17.76 -13.62 29.76
C LEU A 98 -19.11 -14.23 29.44
N LEU A 99 -19.36 -14.53 28.18
CA LEU A 99 -20.62 -15.15 27.76
C LEU A 99 -20.76 -16.56 28.33
N ASP A 100 -19.66 -17.33 28.35
CA ASP A 100 -19.67 -18.68 28.88
C ASP A 100 -19.84 -18.70 30.39
N SER A 101 -19.25 -17.74 31.12
CA SER A 101 -19.36 -17.67 32.56
C SER A 101 -20.69 -17.07 33.03
N GLY A 102 -21.41 -16.42 32.16
CA GLY A 102 -22.72 -15.83 32.46
C GLY A 102 -23.87 -16.83 32.44
N ARG A 103 -23.60 -18.10 32.23
CA ARG A 103 -24.62 -19.15 32.23
C ARG A 103 -24.81 -19.74 33.64
#